data_780d1eddc8aba1b86fd23946fee50d00
#
_entry.id   780d1eddc8aba1b86fd23946fee50d00
#
_cell.length_a   1.000
_cell.length_b   1.000
_cell.length_c   1.000
_cell.angle_alpha   90.00
_cell.angle_beta   90.00
_cell.angle_gamma   90.00
#
_symmetry.space_group_name_H-M   'P 1'
#
loop_
_entity.id
_entity.type
_entity.pdbx_description
1 polymer ?
#
loop_
_entity_poly.entity_id
_entity_poly.type
_entity_poly.pdbx_seq_one_letter_code
_entity_poly.pdbx_strand_id
1 'polypeptide(L)'
;MATRIGCDHLVYAPMATEDTVSAEPVYGEVVSAPGVMSININPNGAQETLFADDGPMETASTLGRIEVEIQKNELTVQNKADLLGHQIDAKGGLVYGDSDVSPWVAIGFRTLKSNGNYRYVWLYKGKFTEPEDANETKGDSINFQSDTISGQFTRLNKEYTVGAKKVRPWKYEMDQDHPSVDNATITGWFSAPVFPATGT
;
A
#
# COMPACT_ATOMS: atom_id res chain seq x y z
N MET A 1 -24.25 -7.36 -6.61
CA MET A 1 -22.78 -7.13 -6.42
C MET A 1 -22.41 -5.86 -7.14
N ALA A 2 -21.62 -4.98 -6.51
CA ALA A 2 -21.14 -3.75 -7.15
C ALA A 2 -19.70 -3.94 -7.60
N THR A 3 -19.38 -3.46 -8.82
CA THR A 3 -18.03 -3.56 -9.42
C THR A 3 -17.22 -2.31 -9.09
N ARG A 4 -15.91 -2.44 -8.91
CA ARG A 4 -14.99 -1.29 -8.71
C ARG A 4 -14.86 -0.53 -10.03
N ILE A 5 -14.93 0.80 -9.98
CA ILE A 5 -14.91 1.69 -11.15
C ILE A 5 -13.81 2.75 -11.09
N GLY A 6 -13.15 2.93 -9.95
CA GLY A 6 -12.08 3.91 -9.83
C GLY A 6 -11.36 3.79 -8.48
N CYS A 7 -10.18 4.41 -8.39
CA CYS A 7 -9.43 4.58 -7.15
C CYS A 7 -9.13 6.06 -6.94
N ASP A 8 -9.19 6.50 -5.71
CA ASP A 8 -8.87 7.87 -5.31
C ASP A 8 -8.30 7.93 -3.89
N HIS A 9 -8.01 9.13 -3.43
CA HIS A 9 -7.62 9.43 -2.06
C HIS A 9 -6.41 8.63 -1.58
N LEU A 10 -5.35 8.61 -2.41
CA LEU A 10 -4.08 8.00 -2.01
C LEU A 10 -3.44 8.83 -0.90
N VAL A 11 -3.04 8.14 0.17
CA VAL A 11 -2.28 8.68 1.30
C VAL A 11 -1.15 7.73 1.65
N TYR A 12 -0.11 8.24 2.30
CA TYR A 12 0.93 7.41 2.88
C TYR A 12 1.30 7.91 4.29
N ALA A 13 1.82 7.02 5.10
CA ALA A 13 2.30 7.32 6.45
C ALA A 13 3.67 6.67 6.65
N PRO A 14 4.75 7.46 6.83
CA PRO A 14 6.06 6.92 7.18
C PRO A 14 6.00 6.20 8.52
N MET A 15 6.70 5.07 8.63
CA MET A 15 6.78 4.31 9.87
C MET A 15 7.87 4.89 10.76
N ALA A 16 7.49 5.48 11.89
CA ALA A 16 8.41 6.07 12.84
C ALA A 16 9.08 5.01 13.74
N THR A 17 8.35 3.96 14.07
CA THR A 17 8.87 2.83 14.86
C THR A 17 8.39 1.52 14.25
N GLU A 18 9.32 0.61 14.00
CA GLU A 18 8.99 -0.70 13.47
C GLU A 18 8.21 -1.54 14.48
N ASP A 19 7.34 -2.37 13.95
CA ASP A 19 6.57 -3.33 14.71
C ASP A 19 7.43 -4.47 15.27
N THR A 20 7.04 -4.99 16.40
CA THR A 20 7.56 -6.23 16.97
C THR A 20 6.45 -7.27 17.08
N VAL A 21 6.76 -8.48 17.50
CA VAL A 21 5.75 -9.53 17.72
C VAL A 21 4.67 -9.10 18.74
N SER A 22 5.03 -8.24 19.69
CA SER A 22 4.15 -7.80 20.77
C SER A 22 3.65 -6.36 20.65
N ALA A 23 4.34 -5.51 19.89
CA ALA A 23 4.02 -4.08 19.76
C ALA A 23 3.60 -3.73 18.32
N GLU A 24 2.62 -2.86 18.22
CA GLU A 24 2.17 -2.28 16.94
C GLU A 24 3.20 -1.29 16.40
N PRO A 25 3.27 -1.14 15.06
CA PRO A 25 4.09 -0.09 14.47
C PRO A 25 3.53 1.28 14.84
N VAL A 26 4.41 2.24 14.98
CA VAL A 26 4.03 3.65 15.14
C VAL A 26 4.28 4.34 13.81
N TYR A 27 3.25 4.94 13.27
CA TYR A 27 3.33 5.75 12.04
C TYR A 27 3.39 7.23 12.39
N GLY A 28 4.08 7.98 11.54
CA GLY A 28 4.07 9.43 11.55
C GLY A 28 2.77 10.00 11.00
N GLU A 29 2.80 11.28 10.66
CA GLU A 29 1.66 11.98 10.08
C GLU A 29 1.26 11.36 8.73
N VAL A 30 -0.04 11.26 8.49
CA VAL A 30 -0.57 10.79 7.21
C VAL A 30 -0.48 11.92 6.18
N VAL A 31 0.25 11.68 5.12
CA VAL A 31 0.45 12.65 4.03
C VAL A 31 -0.44 12.30 2.85
N SER A 32 -1.16 13.28 2.34
CA SER A 32 -2.00 13.12 1.15
C SER A 32 -1.15 13.18 -0.13
N ALA A 33 -1.39 12.23 -1.05
CA ALA A 33 -0.72 12.13 -2.34
C ALA A 33 -1.74 12.11 -3.49
N PRO A 34 -2.42 13.23 -3.77
CA PRO A 34 -3.46 13.29 -4.79
C PRO A 34 -2.92 13.03 -6.20
N GLY A 35 -3.81 12.72 -7.14
CA GLY A 35 -3.46 12.50 -8.55
C GLY A 35 -3.13 11.04 -8.88
N VAL A 36 -3.59 10.08 -8.09
CA VAL A 36 -3.48 8.66 -8.42
C VAL A 36 -4.30 8.30 -9.67
N MET A 37 -3.68 7.57 -10.58
CA MET A 37 -4.30 7.07 -11.81
C MET A 37 -4.62 5.58 -11.69
N SER A 38 -3.68 4.79 -11.17
CA SER A 38 -3.87 3.36 -10.91
C SER A 38 -3.04 2.88 -9.73
N ILE A 39 -3.53 1.83 -9.07
CA ILE A 39 -2.81 1.10 -8.02
C ILE A 39 -2.96 -0.38 -8.30
N ASN A 40 -1.84 -1.04 -8.57
CA ASN A 40 -1.76 -2.48 -8.80
C ASN A 40 -1.12 -3.14 -7.58
N ILE A 41 -1.77 -4.15 -7.04
CA ILE A 41 -1.28 -4.93 -5.90
C ILE A 41 -1.21 -6.37 -6.36
N ASN A 42 -0.01 -6.92 -6.41
CA ASN A 42 0.25 -8.29 -6.81
C ASN A 42 0.91 -9.07 -5.66
N PRO A 43 0.15 -9.84 -4.90
CA PRO A 43 0.70 -10.78 -3.93
C PRO A 43 1.24 -12.00 -4.67
N ASN A 44 2.54 -12.09 -4.87
CA ASN A 44 3.21 -13.23 -5.48
C ASN A 44 3.14 -14.42 -4.50
N GLY A 45 2.12 -15.26 -4.64
CA GLY A 45 1.98 -16.51 -3.90
C GLY A 45 2.50 -17.68 -4.73
N ALA A 46 3.27 -18.56 -4.11
CA ALA A 46 3.59 -19.85 -4.70
C ALA A 46 2.63 -20.92 -4.17
N GLN A 47 2.13 -21.75 -5.06
CA GLN A 47 1.33 -22.92 -4.72
C GLN A 47 2.03 -24.14 -5.33
N GLU A 48 2.39 -25.09 -4.46
CA GLU A 48 2.95 -26.35 -4.88
C GLU A 48 2.00 -27.50 -4.50
N THR A 49 1.84 -28.44 -5.41
CA THR A 49 1.06 -29.64 -5.20
C THR A 49 1.98 -30.86 -5.22
N LEU A 50 2.01 -31.59 -4.14
CA LEU A 50 2.68 -32.89 -4.07
C LEU A 50 1.79 -33.94 -4.73
N PHE A 51 2.36 -34.65 -5.70
CA PHE A 51 1.72 -35.78 -6.33
C PHE A 51 2.32 -37.10 -5.76
N ALA A 52 1.46 -37.99 -5.33
CA ALA A 52 1.83 -39.36 -4.93
C ALA A 52 0.74 -40.32 -5.37
N ASP A 53 1.11 -41.59 -5.68
CA ASP A 53 0.20 -42.64 -6.14
C ASP A 53 -0.70 -42.22 -7.32
N ASP A 54 -0.09 -41.55 -8.33
CA ASP A 54 -0.75 -41.02 -9.54
C ASP A 54 -1.86 -39.99 -9.30
N GLY A 55 -1.88 -39.32 -8.13
CA GLY A 55 -2.85 -38.27 -7.79
C GLY A 55 -2.27 -37.12 -6.97
N PRO A 56 -2.96 -35.97 -6.93
CA PRO A 56 -2.59 -34.89 -6.04
C PRO A 56 -2.86 -35.28 -4.58
N MET A 57 -1.81 -35.32 -3.76
CA MET A 57 -1.90 -35.73 -2.38
C MET A 57 -1.99 -34.59 -1.40
N GLU A 58 -1.21 -33.51 -1.62
CA GLU A 58 -1.17 -32.35 -0.74
C GLU A 58 -0.87 -31.08 -1.54
N THR A 59 -1.50 -29.97 -1.17
CA THR A 59 -1.25 -28.65 -1.78
C THR A 59 -0.88 -27.66 -0.69
N ALA A 60 0.31 -27.08 -0.81
CA ALA A 60 0.77 -26.01 0.07
C ALA A 60 0.80 -24.69 -0.68
N SER A 61 0.36 -23.61 -0.01
CA SER A 61 0.44 -22.26 -0.55
C SER A 61 1.20 -21.35 0.40
N THR A 62 2.06 -20.50 -0.15
CA THR A 62 2.79 -19.48 0.63
C THR A 62 2.54 -18.10 0.06
N LEU A 63 2.42 -17.09 0.94
CA LEU A 63 2.44 -15.70 0.54
C LEU A 63 3.88 -15.29 0.28
N GLY A 64 4.18 -14.90 -0.94
CA GLY A 64 5.49 -14.37 -1.34
C GLY A 64 5.62 -12.86 -1.10
N ARG A 65 6.42 -12.22 -1.93
CA ARG A 65 6.54 -10.75 -1.94
C ARG A 65 5.26 -10.14 -2.47
N ILE A 66 4.86 -9.02 -1.88
CA ILE A 66 3.70 -8.26 -2.33
C ILE A 66 4.24 -7.07 -3.11
N GLU A 67 4.10 -7.11 -4.41
CA GLU A 67 4.50 -6.02 -5.29
C GLU A 67 3.35 -5.03 -5.42
N VAL A 68 3.68 -3.76 -5.28
CA VAL A 68 2.73 -2.65 -5.39
C VAL A 68 3.29 -1.65 -6.38
N GLU A 69 2.50 -1.34 -7.39
CA GLU A 69 2.80 -0.33 -8.40
C GLU A 69 1.74 0.76 -8.34
N ILE A 70 2.19 2.01 -8.24
CA ILE A 70 1.34 3.19 -8.17
C ILE A 70 1.69 4.10 -9.32
N GLN A 71 0.71 4.38 -10.17
CA GLN A 71 0.81 5.37 -11.23
C GLN A 71 0.12 6.66 -10.80
N LYS A 72 0.84 7.77 -10.88
CA LYS A 72 0.36 9.12 -10.56
C LYS A 72 0.62 10.08 -11.72
N ASN A 73 -0.15 11.17 -11.74
CA ASN A 73 0.11 12.27 -12.66
C ASN A 73 1.49 12.90 -12.45
N GLU A 74 1.97 12.96 -11.20
CA GLU A 74 3.28 13.51 -10.83
C GLU A 74 3.68 13.04 -9.43
N LEU A 75 4.93 12.65 -9.24
CA LEU A 75 5.57 12.45 -7.95
C LEU A 75 6.28 13.73 -7.54
N THR A 76 5.71 14.47 -6.61
CA THR A 76 6.31 15.72 -6.12
C THR A 76 7.65 15.45 -5.43
N VAL A 77 8.49 16.48 -5.34
CA VAL A 77 9.77 16.44 -4.60
C VAL A 77 9.58 15.91 -3.17
N GLN A 78 8.51 16.36 -2.49
CA GLN A 78 8.19 15.89 -1.14
C GLN A 78 7.80 14.41 -1.12
N ASN A 79 6.98 13.94 -2.08
CA ASN A 79 6.64 12.52 -2.15
C ASN A 79 7.88 11.65 -2.38
N LYS A 80 8.80 12.07 -3.26
CA LYS A 80 10.06 11.35 -3.51
C LYS A 80 10.92 11.33 -2.24
N ALA A 81 11.08 12.46 -1.54
CA ALA A 81 11.83 12.53 -0.29
C ALA A 81 11.27 11.56 0.77
N ASP A 82 9.96 11.59 1.00
CA ASP A 82 9.32 10.80 2.05
C ASP A 82 9.28 9.29 1.75
N LEU A 83 9.11 8.93 0.46
CA LEU A 83 8.97 7.52 0.06
C LEU A 83 10.32 6.83 -0.20
N LEU A 84 11.33 7.58 -0.63
CA LEU A 84 12.63 7.06 -1.04
C LEU A 84 13.75 7.38 -0.04
N GLY A 85 13.50 8.30 0.90
CA GLY A 85 14.47 8.68 1.93
C GLY A 85 15.48 9.74 1.49
N HIS A 86 15.21 10.44 0.39
CA HIS A 86 16.07 11.52 -0.08
C HIS A 86 15.94 12.77 0.79
N GLN A 87 16.96 13.63 0.73
CA GLN A 87 16.98 14.88 1.47
C GLN A 87 16.62 16.07 0.57
N ILE A 88 15.83 16.98 1.11
CA ILE A 88 15.56 18.26 0.45
C ILE A 88 16.53 19.30 1.01
N ASP A 89 17.27 19.97 0.14
CA ASP A 89 18.23 21.00 0.53
C ASP A 89 17.52 22.32 0.94
N ALA A 90 18.29 23.27 1.47
CA ALA A 90 17.75 24.57 1.90
C ALA A 90 17.21 25.43 0.75
N LYS A 91 17.44 25.06 -0.50
CA LYS A 91 16.93 25.74 -1.70
C LYS A 91 15.71 25.05 -2.30
N GLY A 92 15.24 23.93 -1.70
CA GLY A 92 14.13 23.13 -2.17
C GLY A 92 14.47 22.09 -3.24
N GLY A 93 15.76 21.84 -3.49
CA GLY A 93 16.23 20.79 -4.39
C GLY A 93 16.26 19.43 -3.73
N LEU A 94 15.87 18.39 -4.45
CA LEU A 94 15.98 17.01 -4.00
C LEU A 94 17.40 16.50 -4.30
N VAL A 95 18.08 16.00 -3.28
CA VAL A 95 19.45 15.47 -3.39
C VAL A 95 19.40 13.95 -3.32
N TYR A 96 19.93 13.31 -4.33
CA TYR A 96 20.05 11.86 -4.42
C TYR A 96 21.43 11.42 -3.93
N GLY A 97 21.49 10.62 -2.89
CA GLY A 97 22.70 10.11 -2.29
C GLY A 97 22.83 8.60 -2.44
N ASP A 98 24.03 8.09 -2.46
CA ASP A 98 24.34 6.65 -2.50
C ASP A 98 24.03 5.94 -1.16
N SER A 99 23.85 6.70 -0.11
CA SER A 99 23.52 6.23 1.24
C SER A 99 22.04 6.35 1.60
N ASP A 100 21.20 6.82 0.68
CA ASP A 100 19.77 6.98 0.91
C ASP A 100 19.07 5.63 1.10
N VAL A 101 18.26 5.53 2.12
CA VAL A 101 17.54 4.30 2.46
C VAL A 101 16.05 4.59 2.50
N SER A 102 15.30 3.95 1.62
CA SER A 102 13.83 4.03 1.64
C SER A 102 13.28 3.65 3.01
N PRO A 103 12.48 4.51 3.65
CA PRO A 103 11.83 4.19 4.92
C PRO A 103 10.73 3.16 4.73
N TRP A 104 10.33 2.52 5.82
CA TRP A 104 9.09 1.76 5.84
C TRP A 104 7.90 2.72 5.80
N VAL A 105 6.93 2.44 4.95
CA VAL A 105 5.70 3.24 4.83
C VAL A 105 4.46 2.37 4.79
N ALA A 106 3.35 2.91 5.31
CA ALA A 106 2.02 2.40 5.01
C ALA A 106 1.40 3.24 3.90
N ILE A 107 0.56 2.62 3.05
CA ILE A 107 -0.27 3.32 2.07
C ILE A 107 -1.74 3.03 2.29
N GLY A 108 -2.54 4.09 2.21
CA GLY A 108 -3.99 4.03 2.28
C GLY A 108 -4.62 4.60 1.01
N PHE A 109 -5.70 3.99 0.57
CA PHE A 109 -6.50 4.49 -0.55
C PHE A 109 -7.92 3.93 -0.48
N ARG A 110 -8.80 4.45 -1.31
CA ARG A 110 -10.14 3.89 -1.45
C ARG A 110 -10.48 3.63 -2.91
N THR A 111 -11.40 2.73 -3.14
CA THR A 111 -11.92 2.42 -4.47
C THR A 111 -13.41 2.64 -4.51
N LEU A 112 -13.87 3.42 -5.50
CA LEU A 112 -15.29 3.65 -5.77
C LEU A 112 -15.91 2.42 -6.41
N LYS A 113 -17.12 2.08 -6.00
CA LYS A 113 -17.94 0.99 -6.55
C LYS A 113 -19.11 1.54 -7.37
N SER A 114 -19.64 0.73 -8.27
CA SER A 114 -20.75 1.11 -9.16
C SER A 114 -22.06 1.48 -8.46
N ASN A 115 -22.19 1.16 -7.19
CA ASN A 115 -23.33 1.56 -6.35
C ASN A 115 -23.11 2.86 -5.57
N GLY A 116 -22.00 3.56 -5.79
CA GLY A 116 -21.64 4.80 -5.11
C GLY A 116 -20.93 4.62 -3.76
N ASN A 117 -20.83 3.40 -3.25
CA ASN A 117 -20.10 3.10 -2.01
C ASN A 117 -18.61 2.89 -2.26
N TYR A 118 -17.82 2.92 -1.19
CA TYR A 118 -16.38 2.81 -1.25
C TYR A 118 -15.88 1.54 -0.56
N ARG A 119 -14.74 1.06 -1.05
CA ARG A 119 -13.89 0.12 -0.34
C ARG A 119 -12.62 0.84 0.04
N TYR A 120 -12.27 0.77 1.30
CA TYR A 120 -11.13 1.41 1.94
C TYR A 120 -10.03 0.37 2.15
N VAL A 121 -8.79 0.74 1.89
CA VAL A 121 -7.65 -0.18 1.96
C VAL A 121 -6.48 0.49 2.68
N TRP A 122 -5.81 -0.26 3.56
CA TRP A 122 -4.47 0.02 4.07
C TRP A 122 -3.53 -1.13 3.76
N LEU A 123 -2.33 -0.82 3.29
CA LEU A 123 -1.16 -1.69 3.22
C LEU A 123 -0.16 -1.19 4.25
N TYR A 124 0.34 -2.06 5.13
CA TYR A 124 0.97 -1.61 6.36
C TYR A 124 2.46 -1.35 6.25
N LYS A 125 3.22 -2.23 5.62
CA LYS A 125 4.68 -2.20 5.69
C LYS A 125 5.30 -2.45 4.33
N GLY A 126 5.77 -1.39 3.69
CA GLY A 126 6.41 -1.45 2.38
C GLY A 126 7.55 -0.48 2.24
N LYS A 127 8.39 -0.75 1.27
CA LYS A 127 9.46 0.15 0.80
C LYS A 127 9.32 0.34 -0.68
N PHE A 128 9.54 1.57 -1.13
CA PHE A 128 9.56 1.91 -2.54
C PHE A 128 10.97 1.87 -3.09
N THR A 129 11.07 1.62 -4.39
CA THR A 129 12.30 1.67 -5.16
C THR A 129 12.30 2.91 -6.04
N GLU A 130 13.49 3.37 -6.40
CA GLU A 130 13.68 4.51 -7.29
C GLU A 130 12.89 4.30 -8.59
N PRO A 131 12.02 5.25 -8.97
CA PRO A 131 11.28 5.17 -10.23
C PRO A 131 12.19 5.44 -11.42
N GLU A 132 11.83 4.93 -12.58
CA GLU A 132 12.41 5.36 -13.84
C GLU A 132 11.94 6.79 -14.16
N ASP A 133 12.85 7.64 -14.55
CA ASP A 133 12.59 9.06 -14.87
C ASP A 133 12.64 9.23 -16.40
N ALA A 134 11.47 9.08 -17.04
CA ALA A 134 11.30 9.21 -18.48
C ALA A 134 10.73 10.60 -18.83
N ASN A 135 11.49 11.38 -19.59
CA ASN A 135 11.10 12.72 -20.00
C ASN A 135 11.01 12.83 -21.53
N GLU A 136 9.86 13.25 -22.04
CA GLU A 136 9.62 13.45 -23.46
C GLU A 136 9.51 14.92 -23.82
N THR A 137 10.01 15.28 -24.99
CA THR A 137 9.89 16.65 -25.51
C THR A 137 8.47 16.91 -26.03
N LYS A 138 7.93 18.08 -25.76
CA LYS A 138 6.66 18.52 -26.34
C LYS A 138 6.73 18.58 -27.86
N GLY A 139 5.90 17.78 -28.52
CA GLY A 139 5.68 17.81 -29.96
C GLY A 139 4.48 18.69 -30.37
N ASP A 140 3.97 18.48 -31.56
CA ASP A 140 2.76 19.16 -32.08
C ASP A 140 1.47 18.76 -31.31
N SER A 141 1.49 17.62 -30.64
CA SER A 141 0.42 17.15 -29.76
C SER A 141 0.89 17.15 -28.30
N ILE A 142 -0.06 17.40 -27.37
CA ILE A 142 0.20 17.35 -25.93
C ILE A 142 0.04 15.89 -25.48
N ASN A 143 1.14 15.28 -25.05
CA ASN A 143 1.13 13.99 -24.37
C ASN A 143 1.34 14.23 -22.87
N PHE A 144 0.35 13.84 -22.05
CA PHE A 144 0.53 13.87 -20.60
C PHE A 144 1.40 12.69 -20.18
N GLN A 145 2.44 12.98 -19.43
CA GLN A 145 3.31 11.98 -18.80
C GLN A 145 2.79 11.66 -17.40
N SER A 146 3.07 10.47 -16.93
CA SER A 146 2.72 10.02 -15.59
C SER A 146 3.91 9.31 -14.97
N ASP A 147 4.08 9.51 -13.68
CA ASP A 147 5.12 8.82 -12.91
C ASP A 147 4.60 7.50 -12.36
N THR A 148 5.45 6.49 -12.41
CA THR A 148 5.15 5.17 -11.83
C THR A 148 6.19 4.85 -10.77
N ILE A 149 5.73 4.55 -9.56
CA ILE A 149 6.59 4.11 -8.47
C ILE A 149 6.22 2.69 -8.05
N SER A 150 7.23 1.85 -7.91
CA SER A 150 7.09 0.45 -7.52
C SER A 150 7.65 0.22 -6.12
N GLY A 151 7.01 -0.64 -5.36
CA GLY A 151 7.43 -0.98 -4.02
C GLY A 151 7.15 -2.42 -3.65
N GLN A 152 7.84 -2.90 -2.64
CA GLN A 152 7.63 -4.21 -2.07
C GLN A 152 7.07 -4.09 -0.65
N PHE A 153 5.96 -4.78 -0.42
CA PHE A 153 5.27 -4.82 0.85
C PHE A 153 5.42 -6.19 1.51
N THR A 154 5.37 -6.17 2.83
CA THR A 154 5.45 -7.37 3.66
C THR A 154 4.40 -7.32 4.76
N ARG A 155 4.21 -8.46 5.41
CA ARG A 155 3.34 -8.57 6.59
C ARG A 155 3.95 -7.86 7.79
N LEU A 156 3.12 -7.45 8.71
CA LEU A 156 3.55 -7.02 10.04
C LEU A 156 4.14 -8.20 10.83
N ASN A 157 5.02 -7.90 11.77
CA ASN A 157 5.51 -8.86 12.75
C ASN A 157 4.50 -9.06 13.90
N LYS A 158 3.74 -8.01 14.21
CA LYS A 158 2.66 -8.05 15.22
C LYS A 158 1.60 -9.06 14.85
N GLU A 159 1.25 -9.89 15.83
CA GLU A 159 0.12 -10.82 15.73
C GLU A 159 -1.16 -10.19 16.24
N TYR A 160 -2.23 -10.34 15.46
CA TYR A 160 -3.58 -9.93 15.82
C TYR A 160 -4.45 -11.19 15.93
N THR A 161 -5.30 -11.23 16.95
CA THR A 161 -6.29 -12.32 17.09
C THR A 161 -7.60 -11.84 16.48
N VAL A 162 -7.97 -12.44 15.35
CA VAL A 162 -9.23 -12.13 14.66
C VAL A 162 -10.10 -13.40 14.69
N GLY A 163 -11.13 -13.37 15.53
CA GLY A 163 -11.88 -14.58 15.88
C GLY A 163 -10.97 -15.63 16.52
N ALA A 164 -10.98 -16.86 16.00
CA ALA A 164 -10.16 -17.96 16.50
C ALA A 164 -8.74 -18.02 15.89
N LYS A 165 -8.37 -17.10 15.00
CA LYS A 165 -7.10 -17.15 14.25
C LYS A 165 -6.14 -16.04 14.67
N LYS A 166 -4.86 -16.39 14.80
CA LYS A 166 -3.76 -15.43 14.87
C LYS A 166 -3.28 -15.11 13.47
N VAL A 167 -3.26 -13.83 13.12
CA VAL A 167 -2.88 -13.35 11.80
C VAL A 167 -1.82 -12.25 11.92
N ARG A 168 -0.91 -12.21 10.95
CA ARG A 168 0.05 -11.12 10.74
C ARG A 168 -0.36 -10.37 9.47
N PRO A 169 -1.11 -9.29 9.59
CA PRO A 169 -1.71 -8.65 8.44
C PRO A 169 -0.65 -7.90 7.61
N TRP A 170 -0.83 -7.91 6.31
CA TRP A 170 -0.10 -7.08 5.36
C TRP A 170 -1.01 -6.03 4.74
N LYS A 171 -2.32 -6.35 4.70
CA LYS A 171 -3.39 -5.50 4.17
C LYS A 171 -4.60 -5.57 5.09
N TYR A 172 -5.30 -4.45 5.23
CA TYR A 172 -6.63 -4.41 5.80
C TYR A 172 -7.56 -3.68 4.85
N GLU A 173 -8.73 -4.24 4.62
CA GLU A 173 -9.74 -3.60 3.79
C GLU A 173 -11.10 -3.62 4.47
N MET A 174 -11.82 -2.53 4.30
CA MET A 174 -13.19 -2.37 4.79
C MET A 174 -14.09 -1.97 3.64
N ASP A 175 -15.15 -2.76 3.43
CA ASP A 175 -16.13 -2.52 2.37
C ASP A 175 -17.39 -1.91 2.98
N GLN A 176 -17.81 -0.77 2.47
CA GLN A 176 -18.98 -0.03 2.94
C GLN A 176 -20.29 -0.82 2.79
N ASP A 177 -20.33 -1.79 1.88
CA ASP A 177 -21.49 -2.65 1.68
C ASP A 177 -21.58 -3.79 2.70
N HIS A 178 -20.54 -3.99 3.53
CA HIS A 178 -20.57 -5.06 4.52
C HIS A 178 -21.50 -4.70 5.69
N PRO A 179 -22.43 -5.59 6.08
CA PRO A 179 -23.46 -5.28 7.09
C PRO A 179 -22.88 -4.96 8.48
N SER A 180 -21.67 -5.44 8.78
CA SER A 180 -21.00 -5.17 10.08
C SER A 180 -19.98 -4.04 9.99
N VAL A 181 -20.06 -3.18 8.97
CA VAL A 181 -19.12 -2.09 8.81
C VAL A 181 -19.28 -1.05 9.92
N ASP A 182 -18.18 -0.61 10.49
CA ASP A 182 -18.15 0.49 11.45
C ASP A 182 -17.95 1.82 10.73
N ASN A 183 -19.00 2.62 10.67
CA ASN A 183 -18.98 3.93 10.02
C ASN A 183 -18.07 4.94 10.75
N ALA A 184 -17.84 4.79 12.06
CA ALA A 184 -16.93 5.64 12.80
C ALA A 184 -15.48 5.40 12.35
N THR A 185 -15.08 4.14 12.16
CA THR A 185 -13.79 3.76 11.61
C THR A 185 -13.60 4.30 10.19
N ILE A 186 -14.62 4.22 9.34
CA ILE A 186 -14.55 4.78 7.97
C ILE A 186 -14.34 6.29 7.98
N THR A 187 -15.01 7.02 8.85
CA THR A 187 -14.88 8.48 8.95
C THR A 187 -13.44 8.89 9.31
N GLY A 188 -12.78 8.12 10.17
CA GLY A 188 -11.38 8.34 10.57
C GLY A 188 -10.33 7.60 9.74
N TRP A 189 -10.72 6.91 8.66
CA TRP A 189 -9.85 5.97 7.94
C TRP A 189 -8.50 6.54 7.50
N PHE A 190 -8.49 7.78 7.04
CA PHE A 190 -7.30 8.44 6.53
C PHE A 190 -6.60 9.35 7.57
N SER A 191 -7.03 9.31 8.83
CA SER A 191 -6.34 10.05 9.90
C SER A 191 -5.12 9.28 10.43
N ALA A 192 -5.17 7.96 10.41
CA ALA A 192 -4.07 7.07 10.77
C ALA A 192 -4.31 5.67 10.17
N PRO A 193 -3.26 4.85 9.97
CA PRO A 193 -3.44 3.46 9.58
C PRO A 193 -4.31 2.70 10.57
N VAL A 194 -5.38 2.08 10.06
CA VAL A 194 -6.36 1.33 10.86
C VAL A 194 -5.95 -0.13 10.94
N PHE A 195 -5.96 -0.71 12.14
CA PHE A 195 -5.60 -2.10 12.39
C PHE A 195 -6.84 -2.97 12.59
N PRO A 196 -6.72 -4.29 12.35
CA PRO A 196 -7.79 -5.22 12.67
C PRO A 196 -8.18 -5.16 14.14
N ALA A 197 -9.47 -5.06 14.44
CA ALA A 197 -9.95 -5.17 15.80
C ALA A 197 -9.67 -6.59 16.33
N THR A 198 -9.07 -6.68 17.52
CA THR A 198 -8.95 -7.93 18.23
C THR A 198 -10.31 -8.25 18.86
N GLY A 199 -11.05 -9.16 18.23
CA GLY A 199 -12.32 -9.66 18.77
C GLY A 199 -12.11 -10.96 19.54
N THR A 200 -12.73 -11.07 20.68
CA THR A 200 -12.92 -12.31 21.42
C THR A 200 -13.93 -13.20 20.73
#